data_20b017546bd6f8a75ccfecd1a3370f16
#
_entry.id   20b017546bd6f8a75ccfecd1a3370f16
#
_cell.length_a   1.000
_cell.length_b   1.000
_cell.length_c   1.000
_cell.angle_alpha   90.00
_cell.angle_beta   90.00
_cell.angle_gamma   90.00
#
_symmetry.space_group_name_H-M   'P 1'
#
loop_
_entity.id
_entity.type
_entity.pdbx_description
1 polymer ?
#
loop_
_entity_poly.entity_id
_entity_poly.type
_entity_poly.pdbx_seq_one_letter_code
_entity_poly.pdbx_strand_id
1 'polypeptide(L)'
;MIPPASAAPGNPNRTGYIIYDPTGYMAVSIMPVGRAKYVGAQPTDDEAKAAITGYAAYFGTFSVNEAEGIVTHHLQGSLNPGMAPDQKRFFEFSGKRLSLKPPRASNGNQSRLTWERIPDLPNPTAEHRRFFGFFKLVSNERRNEKGELVLTNPGQRGYIIYTPAGFMMVHMMQPDRKPYSGAQPTPEEARQALRTYTNYFGPFYIHETDGYVVHDQVGTLNIGRNGPNPLQRFYQLSGTRLMLKPPATFTPDGHTVQGTISWEHVDGDRGTR
;
A
#
# COMPACT_ATOMS: atom_id res chain seq x y z
N MET A 1 12.10 -16.36 -13.12
CA MET A 1 12.66 -15.13 -12.52
C MET A 1 12.07 -13.97 -13.29
N ILE A 2 11.04 -13.30 -12.73
CA ILE A 2 10.43 -12.12 -13.36
C ILE A 2 11.34 -10.95 -13.00
N PRO A 3 11.82 -10.15 -13.97
CA PRO A 3 12.65 -8.99 -13.66
C PRO A 3 11.86 -8.01 -12.79
N PRO A 4 12.51 -7.32 -11.85
CA PRO A 4 11.85 -6.30 -11.06
C PRO A 4 11.22 -5.27 -12.00
N ALA A 5 10.00 -4.80 -11.65
CA ALA A 5 9.34 -3.75 -12.38
C ALA A 5 10.33 -2.59 -12.58
N SER A 6 10.51 -2.20 -13.85
CA SER A 6 11.48 -1.18 -14.21
C SER A 6 11.15 0.13 -13.50
N ALA A 7 12.19 0.77 -12.97
CA ALA A 7 12.09 2.15 -12.50
C ALA A 7 11.33 2.99 -13.55
N ALA A 8 10.46 3.88 -13.09
CA ALA A 8 9.72 4.76 -13.98
C ALA A 8 10.69 5.42 -14.98
N PRO A 9 10.44 5.35 -16.29
CA PRO A 9 11.33 5.97 -17.27
C PRO A 9 11.47 7.47 -16.96
N GLY A 10 12.67 7.92 -16.61
CA GLY A 10 12.96 9.32 -16.31
C GLY A 10 13.51 9.61 -14.91
N ASN A 11 13.37 8.70 -13.94
CA ASN A 11 14.08 8.82 -12.66
C ASN A 11 14.55 7.43 -12.19
N PRO A 12 15.78 7.02 -12.55
CA PRO A 12 16.33 5.70 -12.22
C PRO A 12 16.47 5.46 -10.71
N ASN A 13 16.32 6.49 -9.90
CA ASN A 13 16.46 6.42 -8.44
C ASN A 13 15.13 6.19 -7.71
N ARG A 14 14.02 5.93 -8.43
CA ARG A 14 12.71 5.69 -7.82
C ARG A 14 12.03 4.47 -8.41
N THR A 15 11.31 3.74 -7.57
CA THR A 15 10.44 2.62 -7.95
C THR A 15 9.08 2.78 -7.28
N GLY A 16 8.05 2.16 -7.85
CA GLY A 16 6.70 2.21 -7.27
C GLY A 16 5.63 1.72 -8.22
N TYR A 17 4.41 1.72 -7.72
CA TYR A 17 3.22 1.30 -8.46
C TYR A 17 2.09 2.29 -8.21
N ILE A 18 1.25 2.46 -9.23
CA ILE A 18 -0.06 3.09 -9.14
C ILE A 18 -1.11 2.08 -9.61
N ILE A 19 -2.19 1.99 -8.88
CA ILE A 19 -3.30 1.09 -9.19
C ILE A 19 -4.56 1.95 -9.36
N TYR A 20 -5.24 1.78 -10.47
CA TYR A 20 -6.58 2.27 -10.72
C TYR A 20 -7.48 1.07 -10.92
N ASP A 21 -8.51 0.96 -10.11
CA ASP A 21 -9.46 -0.14 -10.15
C ASP A 21 -10.78 0.29 -10.82
N PRO A 22 -11.44 -0.58 -11.61
CA PRO A 22 -12.72 -0.26 -12.25
C PRO A 22 -13.83 0.15 -11.26
N THR A 23 -13.69 -0.18 -9.98
CA THR A 23 -14.60 0.24 -8.91
C THR A 23 -14.46 1.72 -8.52
N GLY A 24 -13.51 2.45 -9.11
CA GLY A 24 -13.26 3.87 -8.81
C GLY A 24 -12.26 4.08 -7.65
N TYR A 25 -11.68 3.01 -7.11
CA TYR A 25 -10.63 3.12 -6.09
C TYR A 25 -9.25 3.17 -6.71
N MET A 26 -8.32 3.82 -6.00
CA MET A 26 -6.94 3.93 -6.42
C MET A 26 -5.98 3.86 -5.23
N ALA A 27 -4.75 3.44 -5.51
CA ALA A 27 -3.65 3.50 -4.55
C ALA A 27 -2.32 3.75 -5.27
N VAL A 28 -1.39 4.41 -4.61
CA VAL A 28 -0.05 4.65 -5.12
C VAL A 28 1.00 4.53 -4.02
N SER A 29 2.10 3.92 -4.37
CA SER A 29 3.31 3.88 -3.55
C SER A 29 4.52 4.11 -4.43
N ILE A 30 5.36 5.05 -4.03
CA ILE A 30 6.61 5.41 -4.71
C ILE A 30 7.68 5.56 -3.65
N MET A 31 8.85 4.96 -3.89
CA MET A 31 9.98 5.06 -2.97
C MET A 31 11.30 5.28 -3.70
N PRO A 32 12.32 5.85 -3.06
CA PRO A 32 13.69 5.80 -3.55
C PRO A 32 14.17 4.35 -3.64
N VAL A 33 15.02 4.04 -4.63
CA VAL A 33 15.75 2.78 -4.68
C VAL A 33 16.97 2.82 -3.74
N GLY A 34 17.49 1.66 -3.36
CA GLY A 34 18.71 1.57 -2.55
C GLY A 34 18.55 2.08 -1.11
N ARG A 35 17.33 2.06 -0.56
CA ARG A 35 17.09 2.44 0.84
C ARG A 35 17.83 1.49 1.79
N ALA A 36 18.62 2.06 2.71
CA ALA A 36 19.36 1.29 3.71
C ALA A 36 18.41 0.66 4.74
N LYS A 37 18.77 -0.52 5.22
CA LYS A 37 18.11 -1.14 6.38
C LYS A 37 18.52 -0.38 7.65
N TYR A 38 17.64 -0.41 8.65
CA TYR A 38 17.99 0.14 9.98
C TYR A 38 19.13 -0.66 10.62
N VAL A 39 19.98 0.03 11.34
CA VAL A 39 21.09 -0.59 12.08
C VAL A 39 20.55 -1.39 13.27
N GLY A 40 19.51 -0.89 13.93
CA GLY A 40 18.88 -1.53 15.07
C GLY A 40 17.47 -2.04 14.81
N ALA A 41 16.85 -2.61 15.83
CA ALA A 41 15.46 -3.07 15.78
C ALA A 41 14.45 -1.92 15.62
N GLN A 42 14.83 -0.70 15.99
CA GLN A 42 14.07 0.53 15.80
C GLN A 42 14.93 1.55 15.05
N PRO A 43 14.33 2.39 14.19
CA PRO A 43 15.07 3.42 13.48
C PRO A 43 15.61 4.49 14.45
N THR A 44 16.82 4.95 14.21
CA THR A 44 17.32 6.21 14.74
C THR A 44 16.51 7.39 14.14
N ASP A 45 16.74 8.60 14.64
CA ASP A 45 16.10 9.80 14.14
C ASP A 45 16.38 10.04 12.64
N ASP A 46 17.64 9.89 12.25
CA ASP A 46 18.08 10.07 10.87
C ASP A 46 17.53 8.96 9.96
N GLU A 47 17.51 7.72 10.44
CA GLU A 47 16.92 6.60 9.70
C GLU A 47 15.40 6.79 9.53
N ALA A 48 14.69 7.27 10.54
CA ALA A 48 13.27 7.55 10.46
C ALA A 48 12.97 8.67 9.43
N LYS A 49 13.74 9.76 9.45
CA LYS A 49 13.64 10.83 8.46
C LYS A 49 13.96 10.33 7.05
N ALA A 50 15.05 9.56 6.90
CA ALA A 50 15.45 8.98 5.62
C ALA A 50 14.37 8.02 5.08
N ALA A 51 13.73 7.23 5.93
CA ALA A 51 12.68 6.31 5.55
C ALA A 51 11.45 7.00 4.96
N ILE A 52 11.10 8.18 5.47
CA ILE A 52 9.96 8.98 5.03
C ILE A 52 10.32 9.86 3.83
N THR A 53 11.56 10.38 3.79
CA THR A 53 12.01 11.29 2.75
C THR A 53 11.92 10.64 1.37
N GLY A 54 11.18 11.27 0.48
CA GLY A 54 10.98 10.78 -0.88
C GLY A 54 10.06 9.57 -1.01
N TYR A 55 9.51 9.03 0.10
CA TYR A 55 8.46 8.01 0.06
C TYR A 55 7.09 8.68 -0.09
N ALA A 56 6.34 8.30 -1.11
CA ALA A 56 4.97 8.75 -1.31
C ALA A 56 4.03 7.54 -1.28
N ALA A 57 3.03 7.58 -0.40
CA ALA A 57 2.04 6.54 -0.29
C ALA A 57 0.68 7.15 0.09
N TYR A 58 -0.33 6.90 -0.73
CA TYR A 58 -1.71 7.31 -0.46
C TYR A 58 -2.71 6.42 -1.18
N PHE A 59 -3.94 6.48 -0.75
CA PHE A 59 -5.06 5.72 -1.30
C PHE A 59 -6.36 6.53 -1.22
N GLY A 60 -7.33 6.15 -2.02
CA GLY A 60 -8.63 6.78 -2.06
C GLY A 60 -9.43 6.38 -3.28
N THR A 61 -10.24 7.30 -3.78
CA THR A 61 -10.96 7.16 -5.03
C THR A 61 -10.38 8.08 -6.10
N PHE A 62 -10.84 7.94 -7.34
CA PHE A 62 -10.46 8.85 -8.41
C PHE A 62 -11.64 9.18 -9.32
N SER A 63 -11.54 10.33 -9.96
CA SER A 63 -12.44 10.74 -11.04
C SER A 63 -11.62 11.22 -12.23
N VAL A 64 -12.17 11.06 -13.43
CA VAL A 64 -11.53 11.45 -14.68
C VAL A 64 -12.38 12.52 -15.38
N ASN A 65 -11.73 13.61 -15.74
CA ASN A 65 -12.26 14.61 -16.67
C ASN A 65 -11.52 14.47 -18.00
N GLU A 66 -12.09 13.74 -18.93
CA GLU A 66 -11.48 13.45 -20.24
C GLU A 66 -11.33 14.72 -21.08
N ALA A 67 -12.29 15.64 -21.01
CA ALA A 67 -12.28 16.89 -21.78
C ALA A 67 -11.08 17.78 -21.41
N GLU A 68 -10.68 17.77 -20.13
CA GLU A 68 -9.53 18.54 -19.64
C GLU A 68 -8.24 17.70 -19.57
N GLY A 69 -8.31 16.39 -19.79
CA GLY A 69 -7.19 15.48 -19.62
C GLY A 69 -6.70 15.41 -18.17
N ILE A 70 -7.62 15.47 -17.20
CA ILE A 70 -7.31 15.50 -15.78
C ILE A 70 -7.88 14.27 -15.07
N VAL A 71 -7.04 13.59 -14.29
CA VAL A 71 -7.47 12.65 -13.24
C VAL A 71 -7.29 13.33 -11.89
N THR A 72 -8.32 13.26 -11.05
CA THR A 72 -8.26 13.74 -9.66
C THR A 72 -8.28 12.54 -8.72
N HIS A 73 -7.25 12.43 -7.87
CA HIS A 73 -7.21 11.44 -6.79
C HIS A 73 -7.85 12.09 -5.55
N HIS A 74 -8.93 11.49 -5.04
CA HIS A 74 -9.63 11.92 -3.83
C HIS A 74 -9.10 11.08 -2.66
N LEU A 75 -8.22 11.66 -1.84
CA LEU A 75 -7.49 10.95 -0.81
C LEU A 75 -8.37 10.60 0.38
N GLN A 76 -8.39 9.33 0.74
CA GLN A 76 -8.97 8.82 1.99
C GLN A 76 -7.90 8.58 3.05
N GLY A 77 -6.64 8.50 2.65
CA GLY A 77 -5.50 8.39 3.53
C GLY A 77 -4.17 8.52 2.82
N SER A 78 -3.18 9.02 3.54
CA SER A 78 -1.82 9.19 3.01
C SER A 78 -0.76 9.06 4.10
N LEU A 79 0.47 8.73 3.69
CA LEU A 79 1.64 8.72 4.58
C LEU A 79 1.90 10.12 5.16
N ASN A 80 1.81 11.16 4.34
CA ASN A 80 1.88 12.55 4.79
C ASN A 80 0.48 13.04 5.21
N PRO A 81 0.19 13.21 6.52
CA PRO A 81 -1.14 13.58 6.98
C PRO A 81 -1.61 14.97 6.56
N GLY A 82 -0.67 15.86 6.16
CA GLY A 82 -0.97 17.21 5.68
C GLY A 82 -1.21 17.31 4.17
N MET A 83 -1.28 16.19 3.47
CA MET A 83 -1.52 16.19 2.03
C MET A 83 -2.95 16.65 1.72
N ALA A 84 -3.09 17.56 0.72
CA ALA A 84 -4.40 18.04 0.31
C ALA A 84 -5.31 16.87 -0.14
N PRO A 85 -6.62 16.91 0.16
CA PRO A 85 -7.52 15.79 -0.10
C PRO A 85 -7.65 15.47 -1.59
N ASP A 86 -7.57 16.48 -2.45
CA ASP A 86 -7.64 16.31 -3.89
C ASP A 86 -6.29 16.54 -4.56
N GLN A 87 -5.87 15.57 -5.34
CA GLN A 87 -4.60 15.57 -6.06
C GLN A 87 -4.84 15.52 -7.57
N LYS A 88 -4.93 16.68 -8.22
CA LYS A 88 -5.10 16.78 -9.67
C LYS A 88 -3.83 16.37 -10.43
N ARG A 89 -4.00 15.64 -11.52
CA ARG A 89 -2.93 15.22 -12.43
C ARG A 89 -3.41 15.34 -13.87
N PHE A 90 -2.67 16.06 -14.69
CA PHE A 90 -2.82 15.97 -16.13
C PHE A 90 -2.30 14.62 -16.59
N PHE A 91 -3.05 13.90 -17.40
CA PHE A 91 -2.68 12.57 -17.87
C PHE A 91 -2.47 12.54 -19.39
N GLU A 92 -1.57 11.69 -19.81
CA GLU A 92 -1.31 11.36 -21.20
C GLU A 92 -1.06 9.86 -21.32
N PHE A 93 -1.72 9.22 -22.28
CA PHE A 93 -1.42 7.84 -22.66
C PHE A 93 -0.55 7.80 -23.93
N SER A 94 0.45 6.91 -23.94
CA SER A 94 1.26 6.59 -25.11
C SER A 94 1.54 5.08 -25.11
N GLY A 95 0.74 4.32 -25.86
CA GLY A 95 0.76 2.88 -25.86
C GLY A 95 0.45 2.32 -24.44
N LYS A 96 1.38 1.56 -23.87
CA LYS A 96 1.26 1.00 -22.51
C LYS A 96 1.70 1.98 -21.40
N ARG A 97 2.04 3.23 -21.73
CA ARG A 97 2.56 4.21 -20.79
C ARG A 97 1.51 5.26 -20.42
N LEU A 98 1.41 5.53 -19.14
CA LEU A 98 0.64 6.62 -18.56
C LEU A 98 1.62 7.64 -17.96
N SER A 99 1.57 8.88 -18.44
CA SER A 99 2.28 10.01 -17.84
C SER A 99 1.32 10.84 -16.99
N LEU A 100 1.72 11.15 -15.77
CA LEU A 100 0.98 12.00 -14.83
C LEU A 100 1.81 13.22 -14.48
N LYS A 101 1.21 14.41 -14.60
CA LYS A 101 1.83 15.70 -14.29
C LYS A 101 0.95 16.45 -13.27
N PRO A 102 1.44 16.80 -12.08
CA PRO A 102 0.70 17.72 -11.20
C PRO A 102 0.57 19.10 -11.89
N PRO A 103 -0.30 19.98 -11.39
CA PRO A 103 -0.28 21.39 -11.76
C PRO A 103 1.13 21.98 -11.58
N ARG A 104 1.47 23.00 -12.35
CA ARG A 104 2.76 23.70 -12.20
C ARG A 104 2.86 24.29 -10.80
N ALA A 105 4.03 24.15 -10.19
CA ALA A 105 4.33 24.83 -8.95
C ALA A 105 4.44 26.36 -9.18
N SER A 106 4.37 27.15 -8.11
CA SER A 106 4.47 28.61 -8.18
C SER A 106 5.78 29.11 -8.80
N ASN A 107 6.86 28.32 -8.70
CA ASN A 107 8.14 28.59 -9.34
C ASN A 107 8.22 28.15 -10.82
N GLY A 108 7.09 27.75 -11.42
CA GLY A 108 7.01 27.28 -12.81
C GLY A 108 7.42 25.84 -13.04
N ASN A 109 7.98 25.15 -12.06
CA ASN A 109 8.39 23.76 -12.18
C ASN A 109 7.18 22.81 -12.25
N GLN A 110 7.30 21.78 -13.06
CA GLN A 110 6.30 20.71 -13.15
C GLN A 110 7.00 19.36 -13.22
N SER A 111 6.72 18.50 -12.26
CA SER A 111 7.22 17.14 -12.30
C SER A 111 6.40 16.27 -13.26
N ARG A 112 6.99 15.19 -13.74
CA ARG A 112 6.33 14.16 -14.55
C ARG A 112 6.67 12.80 -13.97
N LEU A 113 5.66 11.97 -13.78
CA LEU A 113 5.79 10.55 -13.47
C LEU A 113 5.25 9.77 -14.67
N THR A 114 6.04 8.84 -15.16
CA THR A 114 5.61 7.94 -16.25
C THR A 114 5.57 6.51 -15.72
N TRP A 115 4.45 5.86 -15.94
CA TRP A 115 4.14 4.51 -15.52
C TRP A 115 4.04 3.61 -16.74
N GLU A 116 4.47 2.37 -16.61
CA GLU A 116 4.27 1.37 -17.65
C GLU A 116 3.29 0.31 -17.13
N ARG A 117 2.29 -0.03 -17.96
CA ARG A 117 1.30 -1.03 -17.58
C ARG A 117 1.94 -2.41 -17.48
N ILE A 118 1.77 -3.06 -16.35
CA ILE A 118 2.14 -4.45 -16.14
C ILE A 118 1.04 -5.31 -16.78
N PRO A 119 1.38 -6.31 -17.61
CA PRO A 119 0.39 -7.20 -18.18
C PRO A 119 -0.27 -8.06 -17.12
N ASP A 120 -1.52 -8.39 -17.33
CA ASP A 120 -2.26 -9.31 -16.47
C ASP A 120 -1.65 -10.71 -16.52
N LEU A 121 -1.84 -11.50 -15.45
CA LEU A 121 -1.45 -12.91 -15.41
C LEU A 121 -2.08 -13.66 -16.59
N PRO A 122 -1.31 -14.45 -17.35
CA PRO A 122 -1.84 -15.11 -18.54
C PRO A 122 -2.92 -16.16 -18.23
N ASN A 123 -2.83 -16.84 -17.09
CA ASN A 123 -3.73 -17.92 -16.68
C ASN A 123 -4.04 -17.85 -15.18
N PRO A 124 -4.80 -16.84 -14.72
CA PRO A 124 -5.19 -16.78 -13.31
C PRO A 124 -6.15 -17.93 -12.97
N THR A 125 -5.93 -18.61 -11.85
CA THR A 125 -6.85 -19.64 -11.36
C THR A 125 -8.17 -19.04 -10.88
N ALA A 126 -9.16 -19.87 -10.56
CA ALA A 126 -10.39 -19.39 -9.93
C ALA A 126 -10.11 -18.68 -8.61
N GLU A 127 -9.16 -19.21 -7.84
CA GLU A 127 -8.76 -18.62 -6.55
C GLU A 127 -8.09 -17.25 -6.74
N HIS A 128 -7.21 -17.07 -7.72
CA HIS A 128 -6.66 -15.75 -8.05
C HIS A 128 -7.77 -14.70 -8.28
N ARG A 129 -8.82 -15.07 -9.06
CA ARG A 129 -9.93 -14.15 -9.37
C ARG A 129 -10.71 -13.72 -8.13
N ARG A 130 -10.80 -14.58 -7.10
CA ARG A 130 -11.43 -14.25 -5.82
C ARG A 130 -10.64 -13.21 -5.01
N PHE A 131 -9.33 -13.15 -5.22
CA PHE A 131 -8.47 -12.13 -4.59
C PHE A 131 -8.51 -10.79 -5.31
N PHE A 132 -8.80 -10.73 -6.62
CA PHE A 132 -8.67 -9.47 -7.36
C PHE A 132 -9.62 -8.40 -6.85
N GLY A 133 -9.09 -7.18 -6.68
CA GLY A 133 -9.81 -5.99 -6.29
C GLY A 133 -9.27 -5.32 -5.03
N PHE A 134 -10.03 -4.34 -4.57
CA PHE A 134 -9.79 -3.62 -3.34
C PHE A 134 -10.56 -4.27 -2.19
N PHE A 135 -9.89 -4.49 -1.07
CA PHE A 135 -10.49 -4.96 0.17
C PHE A 135 -10.26 -3.92 1.26
N LYS A 136 -11.34 -3.40 1.83
CA LYS A 136 -11.32 -2.42 2.92
C LYS A 136 -11.06 -3.11 4.25
N LEU A 137 -10.22 -2.51 5.08
CA LEU A 137 -9.95 -3.00 6.44
C LEU A 137 -11.21 -2.95 7.30
N VAL A 138 -11.52 -4.08 7.94
CA VAL A 138 -12.63 -4.23 8.90
C VAL A 138 -12.09 -4.29 10.32
N SER A 139 -11.13 -5.17 10.57
CA SER A 139 -10.50 -5.30 11.90
C SER A 139 -9.06 -5.76 11.79
N ASN A 140 -8.27 -5.40 12.81
CA ASN A 140 -6.90 -5.87 12.98
C ASN A 140 -6.70 -6.18 14.47
N GLU A 141 -6.69 -7.46 14.79
CA GLU A 141 -6.73 -7.99 16.15
C GLU A 141 -5.56 -8.92 16.40
N ARG A 142 -5.19 -9.04 17.67
CA ARG A 142 -4.30 -10.10 18.15
C ARG A 142 -4.93 -10.78 19.33
N ARG A 143 -4.85 -12.11 19.36
CA ARG A 143 -5.38 -12.96 20.43
C ARG A 143 -4.28 -13.85 20.96
N ASN A 144 -4.32 -14.11 22.27
CA ASN A 144 -3.46 -15.10 22.90
C ASN A 144 -3.94 -16.54 22.63
N GLU A 145 -3.21 -17.51 23.13
CA GLU A 145 -3.53 -18.93 22.98
C GLU A 145 -4.88 -19.36 23.60
N LYS A 146 -5.41 -18.58 24.54
CA LYS A 146 -6.75 -18.78 25.13
C LYS A 146 -7.86 -18.14 24.29
N GLY A 147 -7.51 -17.46 23.18
CA GLY A 147 -8.44 -16.72 22.33
C GLY A 147 -8.83 -15.33 22.89
N GLU A 148 -8.22 -14.89 23.99
CA GLU A 148 -8.50 -13.59 24.57
C GLU A 148 -7.87 -12.48 23.74
N LEU A 149 -8.57 -11.36 23.59
CA LEU A 149 -8.10 -10.20 22.83
C LEU A 149 -6.97 -9.49 23.60
N VAL A 150 -5.76 -9.49 23.04
CA VAL A 150 -4.59 -8.82 23.64
C VAL A 150 -4.25 -7.49 22.96
N LEU A 151 -4.67 -7.30 21.72
CA LEU A 151 -4.50 -6.05 20.97
C LEU A 151 -5.61 -5.89 19.94
N THR A 152 -6.13 -4.69 19.86
CA THR A 152 -7.00 -4.25 18.77
C THR A 152 -6.53 -2.87 18.30
N ASN A 153 -6.84 -2.53 17.06
CA ASN A 153 -6.53 -1.24 16.47
C ASN A 153 -7.83 -0.55 16.04
N PRO A 154 -8.63 -0.04 17.00
CA PRO A 154 -9.91 0.58 16.70
C PRO A 154 -9.71 1.84 15.84
N GLY A 155 -10.60 2.05 14.86
CA GLY A 155 -10.52 3.18 13.95
C GLY A 155 -9.39 3.12 12.90
N GLN A 156 -8.55 2.08 12.92
CA GLN A 156 -7.60 1.86 11.85
C GLN A 156 -8.33 1.68 10.53
N ARG A 157 -7.82 2.31 9.47
CA ARG A 157 -8.42 2.24 8.13
C ARG A 157 -7.36 1.97 7.07
N GLY A 158 -7.81 1.48 5.93
CA GLY A 158 -6.91 1.19 4.81
C GLY A 158 -7.48 0.14 3.88
N TYR A 159 -6.63 -0.28 2.95
CA TYR A 159 -6.97 -1.27 1.94
C TYR A 159 -5.82 -2.25 1.74
N ILE A 160 -6.18 -3.48 1.41
CA ILE A 160 -5.31 -4.41 0.71
C ILE A 160 -5.86 -4.58 -0.70
N ILE A 161 -4.97 -4.56 -1.68
CA ILE A 161 -5.32 -4.59 -3.09
C ILE A 161 -4.56 -5.74 -3.73
N TYR A 162 -5.27 -6.56 -4.50
CA TYR A 162 -4.68 -7.59 -5.35
C TYR A 162 -5.10 -7.34 -6.80
N THR A 163 -4.14 -7.28 -7.69
CA THR A 163 -4.40 -6.92 -9.10
C THR A 163 -4.35 -8.14 -10.01
N PRO A 164 -5.06 -8.11 -11.16
CA PRO A 164 -4.94 -9.15 -12.19
C PRO A 164 -3.51 -9.34 -12.71
N ALA A 165 -2.65 -8.36 -12.54
CA ALA A 165 -1.23 -8.45 -12.91
C ALA A 165 -0.36 -9.28 -11.93
N GLY A 166 -0.96 -9.88 -10.88
CA GLY A 166 -0.20 -10.65 -9.88
C GLY A 166 0.56 -9.78 -8.88
N PHE A 167 0.21 -8.52 -8.75
CA PHE A 167 0.78 -7.58 -7.78
C PHE A 167 -0.23 -7.21 -6.70
N MET A 168 0.28 -6.97 -5.51
CA MET A 168 -0.51 -6.52 -4.38
C MET A 168 0.08 -5.26 -3.75
N MET A 169 -0.76 -4.54 -3.02
CA MET A 169 -0.38 -3.36 -2.25
C MET A 169 -1.21 -3.29 -0.97
N VAL A 170 -0.58 -2.89 0.12
CA VAL A 170 -1.25 -2.66 1.41
C VAL A 170 -1.04 -1.23 1.85
N HIS A 171 -2.11 -0.61 2.29
CA HIS A 171 -2.11 0.64 3.04
C HIS A 171 -2.96 0.46 4.30
N MET A 172 -2.39 0.70 5.46
CA MET A 172 -3.13 0.78 6.72
C MET A 172 -2.64 2.00 7.50
N MET A 173 -3.54 2.76 8.08
CA MET A 173 -3.18 3.90 8.91
C MET A 173 -4.02 3.96 10.18
N GLN A 174 -3.41 4.46 11.25
CA GLN A 174 -4.10 4.78 12.48
C GLN A 174 -4.99 6.04 12.30
N PRO A 175 -6.08 6.17 13.07
CA PRO A 175 -6.86 7.40 13.09
C PRO A 175 -6.06 8.58 13.67
N ASP A 176 -6.60 9.78 13.56
CA ASP A 176 -6.17 11.00 14.26
C ASP A 176 -4.70 11.41 14.04
N ARG A 177 -4.15 11.06 12.87
CA ARG A 177 -2.81 11.47 12.46
C ARG A 177 -2.79 12.97 12.17
N LYS A 178 -1.89 13.70 12.85
CA LYS A 178 -1.76 15.15 12.72
C LYS A 178 -0.82 15.51 11.56
N PRO A 179 -1.09 16.61 10.83
CA PRO A 179 -0.14 17.18 9.90
C PRO A 179 1.21 17.48 10.57
N TYR A 180 2.28 17.45 9.79
CA TYR A 180 3.60 17.84 10.25
C TYR A 180 3.62 19.33 10.63
N SER A 181 4.44 19.69 11.60
CA SER A 181 4.60 21.08 12.05
C SER A 181 5.26 21.99 11.03
N GLY A 182 5.97 21.42 10.06
CA GLY A 182 6.64 22.15 8.98
C GLY A 182 6.56 21.45 7.63
N ALA A 183 7.25 21.98 6.64
CA ALA A 183 7.31 21.40 5.30
C ALA A 183 7.96 20.00 5.26
N GLN A 184 8.80 19.71 6.24
CA GLN A 184 9.42 18.39 6.45
C GLN A 184 9.12 17.93 7.88
N PRO A 185 8.97 16.62 8.10
CA PRO A 185 8.74 16.10 9.45
C PRO A 185 9.95 16.31 10.34
N THR A 186 9.70 16.62 11.60
CA THR A 186 10.70 16.48 12.66
C THR A 186 11.06 15.00 12.84
N PRO A 187 12.15 14.65 13.55
CA PRO A 187 12.47 13.25 13.85
C PRO A 187 11.34 12.50 14.55
N GLU A 188 10.68 13.13 15.52
CA GLU A 188 9.55 12.51 16.23
C GLU A 188 8.34 12.31 15.33
N GLU A 189 8.00 13.29 14.49
CA GLU A 189 6.92 13.16 13.49
C GLU A 189 7.22 12.06 12.47
N ALA A 190 8.50 11.91 12.06
CA ALA A 190 8.93 10.83 11.18
C ALA A 190 8.77 9.45 11.85
N ARG A 191 9.21 9.30 13.11
CA ARG A 191 8.98 8.07 13.88
C ARG A 191 7.49 7.79 14.06
N GLN A 192 6.69 8.81 14.36
CA GLN A 192 5.24 8.67 14.50
C GLN A 192 4.60 8.24 13.18
N ALA A 193 5.02 8.79 12.05
CA ALA A 193 4.52 8.39 10.74
C ALA A 193 4.84 6.91 10.44
N LEU A 194 6.04 6.43 10.77
CA LEU A 194 6.42 5.01 10.62
C LEU A 194 5.62 4.07 11.54
N ARG A 195 5.24 4.52 12.75
CA ARG A 195 4.42 3.74 13.70
C ARG A 195 2.95 3.69 13.30
N THR A 196 2.45 4.74 12.66
CA THR A 196 1.02 4.94 12.40
C THR A 196 0.59 4.69 10.96
N TYR A 197 1.53 4.32 10.09
CA TYR A 197 1.25 3.98 8.70
C TYR A 197 2.00 2.72 8.29
N THR A 198 1.28 1.79 7.68
CA THR A 198 1.84 0.57 7.09
C THR A 198 1.64 0.63 5.60
N ASN A 199 2.72 0.45 4.86
CA ASN A 199 2.68 0.31 3.41
C ASN A 199 3.76 -0.64 2.94
N TYR A 200 3.37 -1.57 2.09
CA TYR A 200 4.26 -2.41 1.31
C TYR A 200 3.55 -2.87 0.03
N PHE A 201 4.33 -3.29 -0.94
CA PHE A 201 3.83 -3.71 -2.24
C PHE A 201 4.80 -4.67 -2.91
N GLY A 202 4.28 -5.48 -3.84
CA GLY A 202 5.06 -6.43 -4.63
C GLY A 202 4.21 -7.53 -5.24
N PRO A 203 4.81 -8.56 -5.83
CA PRO A 203 4.11 -9.74 -6.30
C PRO A 203 3.42 -10.50 -5.16
N PHE A 204 2.37 -11.24 -5.49
CA PHE A 204 1.76 -12.21 -4.59
C PHE A 204 1.62 -13.57 -5.26
N TYR A 205 1.64 -14.62 -4.43
CA TYR A 205 1.54 -16.00 -4.88
C TYR A 205 0.58 -16.75 -3.98
N ILE A 206 -0.39 -17.45 -4.56
CA ILE A 206 -1.39 -18.22 -3.80
C ILE A 206 -0.97 -19.68 -3.78
N HIS A 207 -0.90 -20.25 -2.58
CA HIS A 207 -0.69 -21.67 -2.32
C HIS A 207 -2.03 -22.26 -1.88
N GLU A 208 -2.88 -22.58 -2.88
CA GLU A 208 -4.27 -23.01 -2.66
C GLU A 208 -4.37 -24.25 -1.77
N THR A 209 -3.54 -25.25 -2.02
CA THR A 209 -3.53 -26.52 -1.25
C THR A 209 -3.17 -26.31 0.21
N ASP A 210 -2.28 -25.36 0.47
CA ASP A 210 -1.75 -25.11 1.82
C ASP A 210 -2.51 -23.98 2.54
N GLY A 211 -3.42 -23.30 1.85
CA GLY A 211 -4.29 -22.27 2.39
C GLY A 211 -3.57 -20.99 2.80
N TYR A 212 -2.49 -20.62 2.11
CA TYR A 212 -1.81 -19.36 2.36
C TYR A 212 -1.50 -18.58 1.08
N VAL A 213 -1.35 -17.27 1.22
CA VAL A 213 -0.83 -16.36 0.21
C VAL A 213 0.51 -15.79 0.66
N VAL A 214 1.43 -15.67 -0.27
CA VAL A 214 2.75 -15.05 -0.08
C VAL A 214 2.70 -13.64 -0.62
N HIS A 215 3.11 -12.65 0.18
CA HIS A 215 3.38 -11.28 -0.26
C HIS A 215 4.89 -11.12 -0.39
N ASP A 216 5.40 -11.04 -1.61
CA ASP A 216 6.81 -10.81 -1.87
C ASP A 216 7.07 -9.31 -1.96
N GLN A 217 7.64 -8.75 -0.89
CA GLN A 217 7.81 -7.31 -0.78
C GLN A 217 8.97 -6.80 -1.63
N VAL A 218 8.68 -6.15 -2.74
CA VAL A 218 9.67 -5.39 -3.52
C VAL A 218 9.82 -3.96 -3.03
N GLY A 219 8.85 -3.47 -2.26
CA GLY A 219 8.90 -2.18 -1.61
C GLY A 219 8.11 -2.15 -0.30
N THR A 220 8.68 -1.47 0.69
CA THR A 220 8.07 -1.29 2.01
C THR A 220 8.45 0.04 2.62
N LEU A 221 7.52 0.67 3.33
CA LEU A 221 7.80 1.91 4.07
C LEU A 221 8.83 1.65 5.18
N ASN A 222 8.68 0.57 5.92
CA ASN A 222 9.45 0.29 7.12
C ASN A 222 10.41 -0.90 6.90
N ILE A 223 11.62 -0.62 6.48
CA ILE A 223 12.60 -1.61 6.01
C ILE A 223 13.08 -2.57 7.11
N GLY A 224 12.91 -2.23 8.38
CA GLY A 224 13.40 -3.04 9.49
C GLY A 224 12.31 -3.83 10.23
N ARG A 225 11.03 -3.61 9.96
CA ARG A 225 9.92 -4.03 10.83
C ARG A 225 9.03 -5.15 10.31
N ASN A 226 9.10 -5.46 9.04
CA ASN A 226 8.05 -6.28 8.41
C ASN A 226 8.27 -7.80 8.52
N GLY A 227 9.22 -8.23 9.37
CA GLY A 227 9.52 -9.65 9.51
C GLY A 227 10.25 -10.23 8.29
N PRO A 228 10.26 -11.56 8.16
CA PRO A 228 10.90 -12.20 7.03
C PRO A 228 10.21 -11.81 5.72
N ASN A 229 10.97 -11.59 4.67
CA ASN A 229 10.49 -11.47 3.31
C ASN A 229 10.82 -12.77 2.56
N PRO A 230 9.86 -13.42 1.91
CA PRO A 230 8.47 -13.02 1.70
C PRO A 230 7.56 -13.23 2.93
N LEU A 231 6.45 -12.49 2.98
CA LEU A 231 5.46 -12.58 4.05
C LEU A 231 4.42 -13.64 3.74
N GLN A 232 4.37 -14.69 4.54
CA GLN A 232 3.30 -15.70 4.49
C GLN A 232 2.06 -15.23 5.26
N ARG A 233 0.86 -15.46 4.69
CA ARG A 233 -0.43 -15.18 5.29
C ARG A 233 -1.38 -16.34 5.05
N PHE A 234 -1.76 -17.08 6.07
CA PHE A 234 -2.88 -18.02 5.98
C PHE A 234 -4.14 -17.21 5.71
N TYR A 235 -4.99 -17.69 4.81
CA TYR A 235 -6.19 -16.96 4.44
C TYR A 235 -7.46 -17.78 4.58
N GLN A 236 -8.55 -17.08 4.81
CA GLN A 236 -9.91 -17.57 4.64
C GLN A 236 -10.68 -16.55 3.82
N LEU A 237 -11.24 -16.97 2.70
CA LEU A 237 -12.00 -16.12 1.80
C LEU A 237 -13.42 -16.68 1.68
N SER A 238 -14.41 -15.94 2.20
CA SER A 238 -15.82 -16.36 2.24
C SER A 238 -16.70 -15.19 1.78
N GLY A 239 -17.39 -15.37 0.65
CA GLY A 239 -18.12 -14.28 0.00
C GLY A 239 -17.21 -13.10 -0.29
N THR A 240 -17.54 -11.92 0.24
CA THR A 240 -16.77 -10.68 0.10
C THR A 240 -15.69 -10.52 1.16
N ARG A 241 -15.59 -11.43 2.14
CA ARG A 241 -14.68 -11.31 3.28
C ARG A 241 -13.39 -12.08 3.06
N LEU A 242 -12.28 -11.39 3.25
CA LEU A 242 -10.92 -11.94 3.29
C LEU A 242 -10.36 -11.80 4.70
N MET A 243 -9.98 -12.92 5.33
CA MET A 243 -9.27 -12.95 6.59
C MET A 243 -7.83 -13.39 6.34
N LEU A 244 -6.87 -12.62 6.83
CA LEU A 244 -5.44 -12.93 6.73
C LEU A 244 -4.87 -13.15 8.13
N LYS A 245 -4.16 -14.27 8.31
CA LYS A 245 -3.47 -14.63 9.55
C LYS A 245 -1.98 -14.77 9.25
N PRO A 246 -1.11 -13.83 9.73
CA PRO A 246 0.33 -14.06 9.74
C PRO A 246 0.65 -15.29 10.59
N PRO A 247 1.81 -15.93 10.44
CA PRO A 247 2.29 -16.93 11.39
C PRO A 247 2.22 -16.40 12.82
N ALA A 248 1.91 -17.27 13.77
CA ALA A 248 1.88 -16.91 15.18
C ALA A 248 3.25 -16.38 15.64
N THR A 249 3.24 -15.43 16.56
CA THR A 249 4.44 -14.86 17.18
C THR A 249 4.45 -15.16 18.67
N PHE A 250 5.62 -15.06 19.29
CA PHE A 250 5.77 -15.22 20.72
C PHE A 250 6.02 -13.86 21.38
N THR A 251 5.41 -13.65 22.51
CA THR A 251 5.70 -12.52 23.39
C THR A 251 7.03 -12.77 24.14
N PRO A 252 7.68 -11.75 24.72
CA PRO A 252 8.92 -11.93 25.48
C PRO A 252 8.81 -12.89 26.66
N ASP A 253 7.61 -13.04 27.23
CA ASP A 253 7.27 -13.98 28.30
C ASP A 253 6.85 -15.36 27.79
N GLY A 254 7.01 -15.64 26.48
CA GLY A 254 6.84 -16.96 25.87
C GLY A 254 5.43 -17.33 25.47
N HIS A 255 4.44 -16.45 25.61
CA HIS A 255 3.07 -16.73 25.17
C HIS A 255 2.89 -16.57 23.67
N THR A 256 2.10 -17.45 23.09
CA THR A 256 1.74 -17.38 21.66
C THR A 256 0.70 -16.28 21.40
N VAL A 257 0.93 -15.49 20.38
CA VAL A 257 -0.01 -14.47 19.92
C VAL A 257 -0.28 -14.66 18.43
N GLN A 258 -1.57 -14.78 18.08
CA GLN A 258 -2.05 -14.91 16.71
C GLN A 258 -2.69 -13.61 16.24
N GLY A 259 -2.15 -13.03 15.20
CA GLY A 259 -2.75 -11.90 14.49
C GLY A 259 -3.88 -12.37 13.56
N THR A 260 -4.91 -11.54 13.42
CA THR A 260 -5.98 -11.71 12.43
C THR A 260 -6.34 -10.35 11.87
N ILE A 261 -6.28 -10.22 10.55
CA ILE A 261 -6.65 -9.01 9.84
C ILE A 261 -7.81 -9.35 8.92
N SER A 262 -8.95 -8.71 9.14
CA SER A 262 -10.17 -8.95 8.37
C SER A 262 -10.43 -7.80 7.42
N TRP A 263 -10.82 -8.16 6.21
CA TRP A 263 -11.03 -7.26 5.10
C TRP A 263 -12.38 -7.56 4.44
N GLU A 264 -13.01 -6.52 3.86
CA GLU A 264 -14.25 -6.64 3.08
C GLU A 264 -13.99 -6.13 1.66
N HIS A 265 -14.36 -6.93 0.66
CA HIS A 265 -14.25 -6.55 -0.75
C HIS A 265 -15.08 -5.30 -1.03
N VAL A 266 -14.50 -4.32 -1.67
CA VAL A 266 -15.19 -3.10 -2.06
C VAL A 266 -15.85 -3.37 -3.41
N ASP A 267 -17.15 -3.66 -3.38
CA ASP A 267 -17.95 -3.61 -4.60
C ASP A 267 -18.09 -2.14 -5.00
N GLY A 268 -17.60 -1.80 -6.19
CA GLY A 268 -17.85 -0.48 -6.74
C GLY A 268 -19.35 -0.25 -6.83
N ASP A 269 -19.76 0.97 -6.59
CA ASP A 269 -21.08 1.41 -7.01
C ASP A 269 -21.19 1.15 -8.53
N ARG A 270 -21.74 0.00 -8.88
CA ARG A 270 -22.10 -0.34 -10.26
C ARG A 270 -23.34 0.46 -10.60
N GLY A 271 -23.20 1.79 -10.47
CA GLY A 271 -24.20 2.72 -10.98
C GLY A 271 -24.55 2.22 -12.38
N THR A 272 -25.77 1.86 -12.51
CA THR A 272 -26.44 1.50 -13.77
C THR A 272 -25.89 2.40 -14.89
N ARG A 273 -24.99 1.85 -15.69
CA ARG A 273 -24.60 2.41 -16.98
C ARG A 273 -25.57 1.90 -18.05
#